data_30f0afcdbd1a108da260feb1bc96df7c
#
_entry.id   30f0afcdbd1a108da260feb1bc96df7c
#
_cell.length_a   1.000
_cell.length_b   1.000
_cell.length_c   1.000
_cell.angle_alpha   90.00
_cell.angle_beta   90.00
_cell.angle_gamma   90.00
#
_symmetry.space_group_name_H-M   'P 1'
#
loop_
_entity.id
_entity.type
_entity.pdbx_description
1 polymer ?
#
loop_
_entity_poly.entity_id
_entity_poly.type
_entity_poly.pdbx_seq_one_letter_code
_entity_poly.pdbx_strand_id
1 'polypeptide(L)'
;RIVYPIQYKDGHIEYLSCERADVLKNLAAHIKNNLQNETFGICADRYKATDAQKAQIEAKKKEIMKKVSDIGELEAIIDCEELRPYISPSYYETQSRESMIIRKMRNNIMKSIPKRWDNPVQAYEYNMMDATYKEVQEDIEQNANTEEFIPEPMTIEEQPKQPTVAETVQTAEKEPVPAAGKEPEIP
;
A
#
# COMPACT_ATOMS: atom_id res chain seq x y z
N ARG A 1 3.78 14.16 22.92
CA ARG A 1 4.95 14.77 22.29
C ARG A 1 6.14 13.83 22.35
N ILE A 2 6.91 13.73 21.26
CA ILE A 2 8.18 13.01 21.15
C ILE A 2 9.26 14.03 20.79
N VAL A 3 10.43 13.95 21.44
CA VAL A 3 11.57 14.83 21.17
C VAL A 3 12.80 13.96 20.94
N TYR A 4 13.53 14.24 19.86
CA TYR A 4 14.79 13.58 19.52
C TYR A 4 15.92 14.62 19.47
N PRO A 5 16.96 14.48 20.32
CA PRO A 5 18.17 15.25 20.17
C PRO A 5 19.00 14.69 19.01
N ILE A 6 19.43 15.55 18.10
CA ILE A 6 20.35 15.23 17.01
C ILE A 6 21.63 15.98 17.24
N GLN A 7 22.73 15.25 17.40
CA GLN A 7 24.06 15.83 17.50
C GLN A 7 24.75 15.82 16.14
N TYR A 8 25.14 16.99 15.68
CA TYR A 8 25.90 17.16 14.44
C TYR A 8 27.40 16.96 14.69
N LYS A 9 28.17 16.76 13.60
CA LYS A 9 29.63 16.53 13.66
C LYS A 9 30.42 17.72 14.23
N ASP A 10 29.86 18.91 14.14
CA ASP A 10 30.42 20.16 14.71
C ASP A 10 30.10 20.33 16.19
N GLY A 11 29.42 19.37 16.82
CA GLY A 11 29.02 19.39 18.22
C GLY A 11 27.70 20.12 18.48
N HIS A 12 27.08 20.75 17.48
CA HIS A 12 25.78 21.37 17.61
C HIS A 12 24.70 20.32 17.88
N ILE A 13 23.77 20.66 18.79
CA ILE A 13 22.62 19.79 19.12
C ILE A 13 21.33 20.50 18.70
N GLU A 14 20.55 19.83 17.87
CA GLU A 14 19.22 20.24 17.47
C GLU A 14 18.17 19.31 18.08
N TYR A 15 17.05 19.88 18.55
CA TYR A 15 15.93 19.10 19.09
C TYR A 15 14.78 19.07 18.09
N LEU A 16 14.57 17.92 17.46
CA LEU A 16 13.40 17.70 16.61
C LEU A 16 12.25 17.17 17.45
N SER A 17 11.09 17.78 17.30
CA SER A 17 9.90 17.35 18.04
C SER A 17 8.73 17.11 17.10
N CYS A 18 7.87 16.18 17.49
CA CYS A 18 6.60 15.89 16.82
C CYS A 18 5.52 15.77 17.89
N GLU A 19 4.41 16.40 17.64
CA GLU A 19 3.24 16.31 18.50
C GLU A 19 2.26 15.26 17.99
N ARG A 20 1.34 14.84 18.86
CA ARG A 20 0.33 13.85 18.51
C ARG A 20 -0.59 14.36 17.40
N ALA A 21 -0.91 15.65 17.43
CA ALA A 21 -1.71 16.32 16.41
C ALA A 21 -1.07 16.27 15.01
N ASP A 22 0.27 16.20 14.90
CA ASP A 22 0.95 16.11 13.61
C ASP A 22 0.65 14.81 12.87
N VAL A 23 0.20 13.76 13.58
CA VAL A 23 -0.21 12.49 12.98
C VAL A 23 -1.53 12.60 12.22
N LEU A 24 -2.31 13.65 12.45
CA LEU A 24 -3.57 13.90 11.74
C LEU A 24 -3.39 13.87 10.21
N LYS A 25 -2.34 14.51 9.70
CA LYS A 25 -2.03 14.51 8.26
C LYS A 25 -1.79 13.10 7.72
N ASN A 26 -1.11 12.26 8.50
CA ASN A 26 -0.86 10.87 8.12
C ASN A 26 -2.15 10.04 8.11
N LEU A 27 -3.05 10.27 9.08
CA LEU A 27 -4.33 9.59 9.15
C LEU A 27 -5.25 10.02 8.01
N ALA A 28 -5.32 11.32 7.71
CA ALA A 28 -6.11 11.84 6.59
C ALA A 28 -5.62 11.25 5.25
N ALA A 29 -4.29 11.20 5.02
CA ALA A 29 -3.71 10.58 3.84
C ALA A 29 -4.02 9.06 3.78
N HIS A 30 -3.99 8.37 4.92
CA HIS A 30 -4.35 6.95 5.00
C HIS A 30 -5.82 6.72 4.60
N ILE A 31 -6.76 7.51 5.14
CA ILE A 31 -8.17 7.44 4.76
C ILE A 31 -8.36 7.72 3.28
N LYS A 32 -7.72 8.77 2.74
CA LYS A 32 -7.75 9.09 1.31
C LYS A 32 -7.30 7.92 0.44
N ASN A 33 -6.20 7.26 0.81
CA ASN A 33 -5.68 6.10 0.08
C ASN A 33 -6.65 4.91 0.12
N ASN A 34 -7.25 4.63 1.27
CA ASN A 34 -8.24 3.55 1.40
C ASN A 34 -9.51 3.84 0.58
N LEU A 35 -9.91 5.10 0.48
CA LEU A 35 -11.03 5.53 -0.35
C LEU A 35 -10.73 5.46 -1.85
N GLN A 36 -9.48 5.37 -2.28
CA GLN A 36 -9.10 5.44 -3.69
C GLN A 36 -9.83 4.40 -4.55
N ASN A 37 -9.91 3.16 -4.07
CA ASN A 37 -10.54 2.05 -4.77
C ASN A 37 -11.97 1.73 -4.28
N GLU A 38 -12.50 2.53 -3.34
CA GLU A 38 -13.81 2.29 -2.77
C GLU A 38 -14.93 2.68 -3.74
N THR A 39 -15.89 1.78 -3.92
CA THR A 39 -17.05 1.98 -4.81
C THR A 39 -18.35 2.20 -4.05
N PHE A 40 -18.36 2.05 -2.72
CA PHE A 40 -19.53 2.16 -1.83
C PHE A 40 -20.71 1.28 -2.27
N GLY A 41 -20.45 0.18 -2.99
CA GLY A 41 -21.48 -0.69 -3.53
C GLY A 41 -22.30 -0.10 -4.69
N ILE A 42 -21.92 1.09 -5.20
CA ILE A 42 -22.61 1.75 -6.32
C ILE A 42 -22.39 1.00 -7.63
N CYS A 43 -21.22 0.42 -7.80
CA CYS A 43 -20.88 -0.44 -8.94
C CYS A 43 -20.03 -1.63 -8.47
N ALA A 44 -20.17 -2.76 -9.15
CA ALA A 44 -19.38 -3.95 -8.87
C ALA A 44 -17.94 -3.82 -9.37
N ASP A 45 -17.74 -3.07 -10.45
CA ASP A 45 -16.44 -2.85 -11.07
C ASP A 45 -16.27 -1.36 -11.37
N ARG A 46 -15.23 -0.76 -10.77
CA ARG A 46 -14.90 0.66 -10.92
C ARG A 46 -14.65 1.04 -12.39
N TYR A 47 -14.00 0.16 -13.14
CA TYR A 47 -13.63 0.43 -14.54
C TYR A 47 -14.83 0.41 -15.49
N LYS A 48 -15.91 -0.30 -15.11
CA LYS A 48 -17.16 -0.40 -15.87
C LYS A 48 -18.24 0.57 -15.38
N ALA A 49 -17.92 1.44 -14.42
CA ALA A 49 -18.87 2.39 -13.88
C ALA A 49 -19.26 3.44 -14.91
N THR A 50 -20.55 3.74 -14.97
CA THR A 50 -21.08 4.86 -15.79
C THR A 50 -20.62 6.20 -15.21
N ASP A 51 -20.63 7.26 -16.02
CA ASP A 51 -20.19 8.59 -15.54
C ASP A 51 -21.06 9.11 -14.39
N ALA A 52 -22.35 8.79 -14.38
CA ALA A 52 -23.23 9.10 -13.25
C ALA A 52 -22.81 8.36 -11.97
N GLN A 53 -22.43 7.09 -12.05
CA GLN A 53 -21.94 6.30 -10.93
C GLN A 53 -20.58 6.82 -10.44
N LYS A 54 -19.66 7.15 -11.35
CA LYS A 54 -18.38 7.77 -11.01
C LYS A 54 -18.59 9.09 -10.25
N ALA A 55 -19.49 9.95 -10.73
CA ALA A 55 -19.81 11.21 -10.06
C ALA A 55 -20.37 10.99 -8.65
N GLN A 56 -21.22 9.98 -8.44
CA GLN A 56 -21.75 9.62 -7.13
C GLN A 56 -20.65 9.10 -6.19
N ILE A 57 -19.73 8.27 -6.69
CA ILE A 57 -18.59 7.75 -5.92
C ILE A 57 -17.70 8.90 -5.48
N GLU A 58 -17.35 9.80 -6.39
CA GLU A 58 -16.49 10.96 -6.08
C GLU A 58 -17.18 11.94 -5.11
N ALA A 59 -18.49 12.13 -5.22
CA ALA A 59 -19.24 12.94 -4.27
C ALA A 59 -19.16 12.35 -2.85
N LYS A 60 -19.36 11.03 -2.70
CA LYS A 60 -19.22 10.34 -1.39
C LYS A 60 -17.80 10.42 -0.85
N LYS A 61 -16.77 10.24 -1.67
CA LYS A 61 -15.36 10.39 -1.26
C LYS A 61 -15.09 11.81 -0.73
N LYS A 62 -15.58 12.83 -1.44
CA LYS A 62 -15.45 14.22 -1.02
C LYS A 62 -16.19 14.49 0.29
N GLU A 63 -17.37 13.92 0.48
CA GLU A 63 -18.14 14.04 1.72
C GLU A 63 -17.37 13.45 2.91
N ILE A 64 -16.79 12.24 2.76
CA ILE A 64 -15.99 11.59 3.81
C ILE A 64 -14.74 12.43 4.11
N MET A 65 -14.02 12.89 3.09
CA MET A 65 -12.84 13.72 3.29
C MET A 65 -13.17 15.08 3.91
N LYS A 66 -14.32 15.68 3.55
CA LYS A 66 -14.83 16.88 4.21
C LYS A 66 -15.10 16.61 5.68
N LYS A 67 -15.76 15.51 6.01
CA LYS A 67 -16.03 15.11 7.40
C LYS A 67 -14.73 14.96 8.21
N VAL A 68 -13.69 14.35 7.64
CA VAL A 68 -12.35 14.25 8.26
C VAL A 68 -11.77 15.65 8.53
N SER A 69 -11.93 16.57 7.58
CA SER A 69 -11.46 17.96 7.73
C SER A 69 -12.25 18.73 8.77
N ASP A 70 -13.57 18.55 8.82
CA ASP A 70 -14.48 19.25 9.74
C ASP A 70 -14.23 18.81 11.20
N ILE A 71 -13.96 17.52 11.43
CA ILE A 71 -13.60 17.00 12.75
C ILE A 71 -12.26 17.58 13.22
N GLY A 72 -11.23 17.58 12.38
CA GLY A 72 -9.96 18.25 12.58
C GLY A 72 -9.13 17.78 13.79
N GLU A 73 -9.56 16.78 14.54
CA GLU A 73 -8.88 16.23 15.71
C GLU A 73 -8.60 14.74 15.53
N LEU A 74 -7.36 14.32 15.82
CA LEU A 74 -6.88 12.96 15.60
C LEU A 74 -7.75 11.91 16.32
N GLU A 75 -7.99 12.13 17.62
CA GLU A 75 -8.69 11.18 18.47
C GLU A 75 -10.17 11.08 18.06
N ALA A 76 -10.80 12.20 17.77
CA ALA A 76 -12.20 12.25 17.37
C ALA A 76 -12.42 11.55 16.00
N ILE A 77 -11.45 11.63 15.09
CA ILE A 77 -11.50 10.89 13.81
C ILE A 77 -11.38 9.39 14.04
N ILE A 78 -10.44 8.97 14.91
CA ILE A 78 -10.22 7.54 15.22
C ILE A 78 -11.45 6.93 15.88
N ASP A 79 -12.12 7.69 16.76
CA ASP A 79 -13.28 7.23 17.52
C ASP A 79 -14.60 7.35 16.72
N CYS A 80 -14.58 8.00 15.56
CA CYS A 80 -15.76 8.13 14.70
C CYS A 80 -16.11 6.79 14.03
N GLU A 81 -17.26 6.20 14.40
CA GLU A 81 -17.71 4.91 13.87
C GLU A 81 -17.88 4.89 12.35
N GLU A 82 -18.35 5.99 11.77
CA GLU A 82 -18.57 6.10 10.33
C GLU A 82 -17.27 6.10 9.53
N LEU A 83 -16.14 6.50 10.13
CA LEU A 83 -14.83 6.51 9.50
C LEU A 83 -14.06 5.20 9.71
N ARG A 84 -14.48 4.35 10.65
CA ARG A 84 -13.81 3.06 10.95
C ARG A 84 -13.59 2.15 9.74
N PRO A 85 -14.51 2.00 8.77
CA PRO A 85 -14.27 1.18 7.59
C PRO A 85 -13.07 1.63 6.75
N TYR A 86 -12.70 2.91 6.86
CA TYR A 86 -11.63 3.53 6.09
C TYR A 86 -10.33 3.70 6.89
N ILE A 87 -10.32 3.24 8.15
CA ILE A 87 -9.17 3.34 9.06
C ILE A 87 -8.67 1.93 9.37
N SER A 88 -7.34 1.73 9.30
CA SER A 88 -6.75 0.45 9.69
C SER A 88 -7.03 0.15 11.16
N PRO A 89 -7.35 -1.13 11.53
CA PRO A 89 -7.56 -1.57 12.91
C PRO A 89 -6.47 -1.10 13.88
N SER A 90 -5.23 -1.02 13.42
CA SER A 90 -4.10 -0.57 14.24
C SER A 90 -4.27 0.83 14.85
N TYR A 91 -5.16 1.67 14.31
CA TYR A 91 -5.40 3.00 14.87
C TYR A 91 -6.48 3.02 15.96
N TYR A 92 -7.47 2.13 15.92
CA TYR A 92 -8.59 2.18 16.87
C TYR A 92 -8.60 1.04 17.90
N GLU A 93 -7.86 -0.04 17.66
CA GLU A 93 -7.72 -1.11 18.65
C GLU A 93 -6.89 -0.64 19.85
N THR A 94 -7.40 -0.87 21.05
CA THR A 94 -6.80 -0.40 22.31
C THR A 94 -5.35 -0.83 22.48
N GLN A 95 -5.01 -2.05 22.02
CA GLN A 95 -3.66 -2.61 22.17
C GLN A 95 -2.62 -2.00 21.22
N SER A 96 -3.04 -1.57 20.02
CA SER A 96 -2.14 -1.12 18.95
C SER A 96 -2.18 0.39 18.69
N ARG A 97 -3.24 1.06 19.11
CA ARG A 97 -3.49 2.50 18.87
C ARG A 97 -2.29 3.37 19.22
N GLU A 98 -1.83 3.27 20.47
CA GLU A 98 -0.74 4.10 20.96
C GLU A 98 0.59 3.81 20.23
N SER A 99 0.90 2.55 20.04
CA SER A 99 2.09 2.11 19.29
C SER A 99 2.08 2.60 17.85
N MET A 100 0.92 2.61 17.20
CA MET A 100 0.77 3.10 15.84
C MET A 100 0.99 4.61 15.75
N ILE A 101 0.40 5.37 16.67
CA ILE A 101 0.55 6.82 16.72
C ILE A 101 2.02 7.18 16.98
N ILE A 102 2.66 6.56 17.97
CA ILE A 102 4.09 6.76 18.28
C ILE A 102 4.96 6.44 17.06
N ARG A 103 4.69 5.35 16.35
CA ARG A 103 5.41 4.98 15.13
C ARG A 103 5.29 6.06 14.05
N LYS A 104 4.09 6.65 13.87
CA LYS A 104 3.90 7.75 12.91
C LYS A 104 4.63 9.02 13.33
N MET A 105 4.60 9.39 14.61
CA MET A 105 5.35 10.51 15.15
C MET A 105 6.86 10.35 14.91
N ARG A 106 7.41 9.16 15.20
CA ARG A 106 8.83 8.84 14.93
C ARG A 106 9.14 8.97 13.44
N ASN A 107 8.32 8.40 12.58
CA ASN A 107 8.51 8.48 11.14
C ASN A 107 8.49 9.94 10.62
N ASN A 108 7.62 10.79 11.18
CA ASN A 108 7.57 12.21 10.82
C ASN A 108 8.88 12.93 11.19
N ILE A 109 9.41 12.67 12.37
CA ILE A 109 10.72 13.21 12.79
C ILE A 109 11.84 12.69 11.89
N MET A 110 11.90 11.36 11.65
CA MET A 110 12.96 10.75 10.85
C MET A 110 12.97 11.25 9.39
N LYS A 111 11.82 11.63 8.86
CA LYS A 111 11.74 12.23 7.51
C LYS A 111 12.30 13.64 7.45
N SER A 112 12.22 14.40 8.53
CA SER A 112 12.74 15.78 8.61
C SER A 112 14.25 15.85 8.81
N ILE A 113 14.90 14.75 9.22
CA ILE A 113 16.36 14.72 9.42
C ILE A 113 17.07 14.84 8.07
N PRO A 114 17.96 15.83 7.89
CA PRO A 114 18.73 15.97 6.68
C PRO A 114 19.61 14.73 6.46
N LYS A 115 19.48 14.10 5.32
CA LYS A 115 20.25 12.91 4.96
C LYS A 115 21.60 13.36 4.42
N ARG A 116 22.68 12.85 5.01
CA ARG A 116 24.03 12.99 4.48
C ARG A 116 24.41 11.69 3.77
N TRP A 117 24.83 11.84 2.53
CA TRP A 117 25.34 10.75 1.74
C TRP A 117 26.85 10.88 1.64
N ASP A 118 27.57 9.89 2.13
CA ASP A 118 29.05 9.87 2.03
C ASP A 118 29.52 9.64 0.59
N ASN A 119 28.65 9.04 -0.23
CA ASN A 119 28.90 8.81 -1.66
C ASN A 119 27.95 9.67 -2.52
N PRO A 120 28.48 10.56 -3.38
CA PRO A 120 27.67 11.39 -4.30
C PRO A 120 26.77 10.56 -5.22
N VAL A 121 27.19 9.35 -5.62
CA VAL A 121 26.38 8.45 -6.45
C VAL A 121 25.11 8.00 -5.73
N GLN A 122 25.24 7.62 -4.46
CA GLN A 122 24.05 7.24 -3.65
C GLN A 122 23.09 8.41 -3.45
N ALA A 123 23.63 9.63 -3.26
CA ALA A 123 22.80 10.83 -3.18
C ALA A 123 22.02 11.08 -4.47
N TYR A 124 22.70 10.92 -5.61
CA TYR A 124 22.10 11.06 -6.92
C TYR A 124 21.01 10.00 -7.18
N GLU A 125 21.33 8.72 -6.95
CA GLU A 125 20.38 7.62 -7.09
C GLU A 125 19.13 7.81 -6.22
N TYR A 126 19.30 8.21 -4.97
CA TYR A 126 18.18 8.48 -4.06
C TYR A 126 17.28 9.63 -4.58
N ASN A 127 17.90 10.72 -5.03
CA ASN A 127 17.15 11.86 -5.57
C ASN A 127 16.44 11.50 -6.87
N MET A 128 17.07 10.70 -7.73
CA MET A 128 16.46 10.21 -8.97
C MET A 128 15.27 9.28 -8.68
N MET A 129 15.41 8.36 -7.71
CA MET A 129 14.29 7.49 -7.31
C MET A 129 13.11 8.29 -6.74
N ASP A 130 13.37 9.34 -5.95
CA ASP A 130 12.30 10.18 -5.38
C ASP A 130 11.62 11.04 -6.45
N ALA A 131 12.38 11.57 -7.41
CA ALA A 131 11.87 12.31 -8.56
C ALA A 131 11.04 11.42 -9.50
N THR A 132 11.58 10.26 -9.88
CA THR A 132 10.89 9.29 -10.74
C THR A 132 9.61 8.79 -10.10
N TYR A 133 9.63 8.54 -8.78
CA TYR A 133 8.42 8.11 -8.06
C TYR A 133 7.33 9.18 -8.08
N LYS A 134 7.70 10.46 -7.93
CA LYS A 134 6.75 11.58 -8.01
C LYS A 134 6.20 11.75 -9.43
N GLU A 135 7.05 11.70 -10.44
CA GLU A 135 6.64 11.79 -11.85
C GLU A 135 5.69 10.67 -12.24
N VAL A 136 6.00 9.42 -11.87
CA VAL A 136 5.12 8.26 -12.11
C VAL A 136 3.78 8.42 -11.37
N GLN A 137 3.79 8.98 -10.17
CA GLN A 137 2.57 9.18 -9.40
C GLN A 137 1.71 10.31 -10.00
N GLU A 138 2.33 11.37 -10.49
CA GLU A 138 1.66 12.46 -11.22
C GLU A 138 1.12 11.97 -12.57
N ASP A 139 1.87 11.15 -13.31
CA ASP A 139 1.44 10.51 -14.54
C ASP A 139 0.25 9.56 -14.32
N ILE A 140 0.28 8.76 -13.26
CA ILE A 140 -0.84 7.89 -12.89
C ILE A 140 -2.06 8.75 -12.52
N GLU A 141 -1.91 9.85 -11.78
CA GLU A 141 -3.01 10.73 -11.39
C GLU A 141 -3.60 11.47 -12.60
N GLN A 142 -2.79 11.85 -13.58
CA GLN A 142 -3.22 12.56 -14.78
C GLN A 142 -3.80 11.64 -15.86
N ASN A 143 -3.21 10.46 -16.04
CA ASN A 143 -3.53 9.57 -17.17
C ASN A 143 -4.44 8.39 -16.79
N ALA A 144 -4.58 8.05 -15.51
CA ALA A 144 -5.41 6.93 -15.06
C ALA A 144 -6.90 7.03 -15.42
N ASN A 145 -7.37 8.16 -15.94
CA ASN A 145 -8.75 8.41 -16.32
C ASN A 145 -8.96 8.83 -17.78
N THR A 146 -7.92 8.89 -18.61
CA THR A 146 -7.99 9.51 -19.95
C THR A 146 -7.87 8.53 -21.13
N GLU A 147 -7.33 7.34 -20.92
CA GLU A 147 -7.29 6.33 -21.97
C GLU A 147 -8.50 5.39 -21.84
N GLU A 148 -9.47 5.53 -22.77
CA GLU A 148 -10.44 4.48 -23.03
C GLU A 148 -9.68 3.23 -23.48
N PHE A 149 -9.72 2.17 -22.67
CA PHE A 149 -9.27 0.85 -23.11
C PHE A 149 -10.18 0.40 -24.26
N ILE A 150 -9.73 0.61 -25.47
CA ILE A 150 -10.33 0.00 -26.66
C ILE A 150 -9.82 -1.45 -26.67
N PRO A 151 -10.66 -2.46 -26.37
CA PRO A 151 -10.24 -3.84 -26.50
C PRO A 151 -9.96 -4.10 -27.98
N GLU A 152 -8.70 -4.29 -28.35
CA GLU A 152 -8.37 -4.81 -29.65
C GLU A 152 -9.12 -6.15 -29.83
N PRO A 153 -9.82 -6.38 -30.95
CA PRO A 153 -10.44 -7.65 -31.19
C PRO A 153 -9.35 -8.71 -31.22
N MET A 154 -9.37 -9.60 -30.23
CA MET A 154 -8.48 -10.76 -30.23
C MET A 154 -8.83 -11.58 -31.47
N THR A 155 -8.02 -11.45 -32.50
CA THR A 155 -7.98 -12.40 -33.60
C THR A 155 -7.49 -13.71 -33.01
N ILE A 156 -8.41 -14.62 -32.73
CA ILE A 156 -8.09 -16.00 -32.37
C ILE A 156 -7.43 -16.60 -33.60
N GLU A 157 -6.13 -16.53 -33.72
CA GLU A 157 -5.41 -17.40 -34.63
C GLU A 157 -5.60 -18.83 -34.13
N GLU A 158 -6.38 -19.61 -34.91
CA GLU A 158 -6.51 -21.05 -34.70
C GLU A 158 -5.11 -21.67 -34.70
N GLN A 159 -4.63 -22.07 -33.56
CA GLN A 159 -3.45 -22.91 -33.45
C GLN A 159 -3.71 -24.23 -34.19
N PRO A 160 -2.81 -24.68 -35.05
CA PRO A 160 -2.96 -25.97 -35.72
C PRO A 160 -3.05 -27.09 -34.69
N LYS A 161 -4.12 -27.88 -34.78
CA LYS A 161 -4.36 -29.06 -33.97
C LYS A 161 -3.15 -30.00 -34.05
N GLN A 162 -2.47 -30.18 -32.93
CA GLN A 162 -1.49 -31.27 -32.78
C GLN A 162 -2.23 -32.61 -32.88
N PRO A 163 -1.69 -33.63 -33.60
CA PRO A 163 -2.33 -34.91 -33.70
C PRO A 163 -2.35 -35.66 -32.39
N THR A 164 -3.49 -36.08 -31.99
CA THR A 164 -3.76 -37.00 -30.88
C THR A 164 -3.06 -38.31 -31.13
N VAL A 165 -2.06 -38.67 -30.36
CA VAL A 165 -1.49 -40.01 -30.35
C VAL A 165 -2.35 -40.83 -29.39
N ALA A 166 -3.15 -41.70 -29.95
CA ALA A 166 -3.89 -42.74 -29.25
C ALA A 166 -2.95 -43.86 -28.82
N GLU A 167 -3.25 -44.37 -27.62
CA GLU A 167 -3.00 -45.70 -27.13
C GLU A 167 -1.70 -46.43 -27.47
N THR A 168 -0.91 -46.68 -26.44
CA THR A 168 -0.32 -48.03 -26.25
C THR A 168 -0.33 -48.39 -24.77
N VAL A 169 -1.26 -49.22 -24.40
CA VAL A 169 -1.28 -49.97 -23.17
C VAL A 169 -0.20 -51.05 -23.27
N GLN A 170 0.79 -51.04 -22.43
CA GLN A 170 1.55 -52.23 -22.10
C GLN A 170 1.92 -52.28 -20.62
N THR A 171 1.41 -53.28 -20.03
CA THR A 171 1.62 -53.92 -18.76
C THR A 171 3.09 -54.28 -18.53
N ALA A 172 3.64 -53.90 -17.39
CA ALA A 172 4.75 -54.62 -16.72
C ALA A 172 4.80 -54.07 -15.29
N GLU A 173 4.37 -54.81 -14.35
CA GLU A 173 5.14 -55.72 -13.48
C GLU A 173 5.69 -55.07 -12.21
N LYS A 174 5.15 -55.53 -11.11
CA LYS A 174 5.52 -55.28 -9.71
C LYS A 174 6.95 -55.78 -9.46
N GLU A 175 7.73 -54.97 -8.78
CA GLU A 175 8.75 -55.51 -7.85
C GLU A 175 8.94 -54.58 -6.62
N PRO A 176 9.50 -55.12 -5.50
CA PRO A 176 9.00 -54.80 -4.17
C PRO A 176 9.90 -53.81 -3.40
N VAL A 177 9.29 -53.26 -2.35
CA VAL A 177 9.90 -52.41 -1.32
C VAL A 177 10.90 -53.21 -0.49
N PRO A 178 12.09 -52.72 -0.15
CA PRO A 178 12.79 -53.12 1.05
C PRO A 178 12.65 -52.06 2.17
N ALA A 179 12.42 -52.66 3.34
CA ALA A 179 12.21 -52.02 4.61
C ALA A 179 13.49 -51.40 5.23
N ALA A 180 13.22 -50.37 6.06
CA ALA A 180 13.87 -50.08 7.33
C ALA A 180 15.41 -49.99 7.42
N GLY A 181 15.89 -48.82 7.77
CA GLY A 181 17.25 -48.62 8.29
C GLY A 181 17.35 -47.36 9.16
N LYS A 182 17.15 -47.55 10.46
CA LYS A 182 17.81 -46.98 11.65
C LYS A 182 18.23 -45.50 11.64
N GLU A 183 17.67 -44.74 12.59
CA GLU A 183 18.22 -43.55 13.21
C GLU A 183 19.66 -43.72 13.68
N PRO A 184 20.52 -42.69 13.60
CA PRO A 184 21.67 -42.54 14.44
C PRO A 184 21.39 -41.58 15.61
N GLU A 185 21.61 -42.06 16.83
CA GLU A 185 21.80 -41.28 18.05
C GLU A 185 22.97 -40.31 17.91
N ILE A 186 22.79 -39.12 18.47
CA ILE A 186 23.81 -38.10 18.62
C ILE A 186 24.33 -38.15 20.06
N PRO A 187 25.63 -38.07 20.30
CA PRO A 187 26.20 -37.88 21.64
C PRO A 187 26.11 -36.45 22.13
#